data_b900d492e43ae1d388ae2fd2b3e1f059
#
_entry.id   b900d492e43ae1d388ae2fd2b3e1f059
#
_cell.length_a   1.000
_cell.length_b   1.000
_cell.length_c   1.000
_cell.angle_alpha   90.00
_cell.angle_beta   90.00
_cell.angle_gamma   90.00
#
_symmetry.space_group_name_H-M   'P 1'
#
loop_
_entity.id
_entity.type
_entity.pdbx_description
1 polymer ?
#
loop_
_entity_poly.entity_id
_entity_poly.type
_entity_poly.pdbx_seq_one_letter_code
_entity_poly.pdbx_strand_id
1 'polypeptide(L)'
;MAGVLRRAHPARLTFAAGLAAHSTYYGGVVTRSIPSTHTGSLPRPDDLIKTMWALGDGVPVDPAKLESRFHTAIDEIVKKQIDAGVTVINDGEMTKPSYATYVKDRLSGFNGESVRNYHFQDLVDYPRSAETVNENPGRQKRNAPACTGPIEVIDKRSAVRDMEWLSAAAKKHGHEQIFTSAASPGVISIFFANQHYKTQEEYVFAIAEAMRFEYEAIANSGAVVQLDCPDLAMGRHSAYASLSLEEFRKTIALNVEALNHAVRNIPEQQLRMHLCWGNYPGPHNHDVPVKDIIDIVWKAKPPTVLFEGANPRHAHEWHVLKELGVPKHKTICPGVIEPQSNYIEHPELVAQRLMQWAQVVEPERLMAGVDCGFSVHVGIKNIDPDVVFSKLASLAEGCERAGARLFR
;
A
#
# COMPACT_ATOMS: atom_id res chain seq x y z
N MET A 1 -48.75 19.15 -28.71
CA MET A 1 -47.92 19.75 -27.67
C MET A 1 -47.01 18.67 -27.08
N ALA A 2 -45.76 18.59 -27.54
CA ALA A 2 -44.83 17.56 -27.14
C ALA A 2 -43.88 18.17 -26.09
N GLY A 3 -43.94 17.65 -24.86
CA GLY A 3 -43.11 18.04 -23.74
C GLY A 3 -41.76 17.34 -23.81
N VAL A 4 -40.72 18.11 -24.00
CA VAL A 4 -39.31 17.66 -24.03
C VAL A 4 -38.84 17.42 -22.59
N LEU A 5 -38.66 16.18 -22.21
CA LEU A 5 -37.97 15.78 -20.96
C LEU A 5 -36.47 16.06 -21.14
N ARG A 6 -35.98 17.12 -20.50
CA ARG A 6 -34.53 17.36 -20.34
C ARG A 6 -33.96 16.31 -19.38
N ARG A 7 -33.08 15.44 -19.90
CA ARG A 7 -32.21 14.60 -19.08
C ARG A 7 -31.20 15.50 -18.36
N ALA A 8 -31.23 15.48 -17.04
CA ALA A 8 -30.21 16.08 -16.20
C ALA A 8 -28.89 15.31 -16.39
N HIS A 9 -27.85 16.00 -16.83
CA HIS A 9 -26.48 15.49 -16.80
C HIS A 9 -26.03 15.41 -15.32
N PRO A 10 -25.33 14.32 -14.93
CA PRO A 10 -24.67 14.30 -13.63
C PRO A 10 -23.61 15.39 -13.61
N ALA A 11 -23.63 16.21 -12.56
CA ALA A 11 -22.64 17.23 -12.30
C ALA A 11 -21.24 16.56 -12.25
N ARG A 12 -20.35 16.93 -13.17
CA ARG A 12 -18.92 16.63 -13.07
C ARG A 12 -18.41 17.40 -11.86
N LEU A 13 -18.12 16.67 -10.77
CA LEU A 13 -17.28 17.16 -9.70
C LEU A 13 -15.90 17.44 -10.29
N THR A 14 -15.58 18.69 -10.47
CA THR A 14 -14.24 19.16 -10.83
C THR A 14 -13.34 18.96 -9.64
N PHE A 15 -12.57 17.88 -9.64
CA PHE A 15 -11.41 17.78 -8.78
C PHE A 15 -10.39 18.84 -9.21
N ALA A 16 -10.33 19.91 -8.44
CA ALA A 16 -9.30 20.93 -8.59
C ALA A 16 -8.02 20.41 -7.92
N ALA A 17 -7.00 20.28 -8.77
CA ALA A 17 -5.57 20.40 -8.47
C ALA A 17 -5.03 19.76 -7.19
N GLY A 18 -4.04 18.87 -7.38
CA GLY A 18 -2.91 18.57 -6.51
C GLY A 18 -3.15 18.63 -5.00
N LEU A 19 -2.69 17.66 -4.26
CA LEU A 19 -2.65 17.62 -2.79
C LEU A 19 -2.10 18.97 -2.24
N ALA A 20 -2.94 20.00 -2.24
CA ALA A 20 -2.62 21.30 -1.64
C ALA A 20 -2.55 21.09 -0.13
N ALA A 21 -1.52 21.64 0.50
CA ALA A 21 -1.34 21.65 1.94
C ALA A 21 -2.69 21.92 2.64
N HIS A 22 -3.14 20.98 3.48
CA HIS A 22 -4.42 21.08 4.16
C HIS A 22 -4.42 22.22 5.15
N SER A 23 -5.49 22.99 5.11
CA SER A 23 -5.75 24.11 6.01
C SER A 23 -6.69 23.64 7.10
N THR A 24 -6.17 23.34 8.29
CA THR A 24 -7.00 23.10 9.48
C THR A 24 -7.31 24.40 10.19
N TYR A 25 -8.59 24.66 10.50
CA TYR A 25 -9.02 25.83 11.28
C TYR A 25 -8.88 25.52 12.77
N TYR A 26 -7.87 26.10 13.41
CA TYR A 26 -7.80 26.20 14.87
C TYR A 26 -7.72 27.68 15.28
N GLY A 27 -8.71 28.17 16.01
CA GLY A 27 -8.68 29.51 16.64
C GLY A 27 -8.48 30.69 15.69
N GLY A 28 -8.97 30.60 14.42
CA GLY A 28 -8.88 31.74 13.47
C GLY A 28 -7.56 31.82 12.69
N VAL A 29 -6.63 30.89 12.89
CA VAL A 29 -5.38 30.79 12.10
C VAL A 29 -5.48 29.60 11.14
N VAL A 30 -5.27 29.88 9.85
CA VAL A 30 -5.15 28.85 8.81
C VAL A 30 -3.75 28.25 8.94
N THR A 31 -3.63 27.08 9.57
CA THR A 31 -2.37 26.35 9.61
C THR A 31 -2.32 25.38 8.42
N ARG A 32 -1.29 25.47 7.59
CA ARG A 32 -0.97 24.45 6.60
C ARG A 32 -0.28 23.31 7.32
N SER A 33 -0.79 22.08 7.18
CA SER A 33 -0.18 20.87 7.71
C SER A 33 0.36 20.01 6.56
N ILE A 34 1.34 19.15 6.86
CA ILE A 34 1.79 18.11 5.95
C ILE A 34 0.72 17.00 5.97
N PRO A 35 0.18 16.55 4.81
CA PRO A 35 -0.79 15.48 4.79
C PRO A 35 -0.22 14.16 5.34
N SER A 36 -0.96 13.52 6.25
CA SER A 36 -0.61 12.22 6.83
C SER A 36 -1.39 11.08 6.19
N THR A 37 -0.76 9.93 6.08
CA THR A 37 -1.35 8.69 5.57
C THR A 37 -0.61 7.47 6.13
N HIS A 38 -1.03 6.27 5.71
CA HIS A 38 -0.34 5.02 5.99
C HIS A 38 -0.34 4.13 4.74
N THR A 39 0.24 2.92 4.85
CA THR A 39 0.47 2.06 3.69
C THR A 39 -0.75 1.24 3.27
N GLY A 40 -1.71 0.98 4.19
CA GLY A 40 -2.95 0.28 3.84
C GLY A 40 -3.46 -0.63 4.94
N SER A 41 -2.79 -1.73 5.20
CA SER A 41 -3.27 -2.74 6.13
C SER A 41 -3.23 -2.27 7.60
N LEU A 42 -4.36 -2.47 8.27
CA LEU A 42 -4.57 -2.14 9.69
C LEU A 42 -5.03 -3.39 10.46
N PRO A 43 -4.89 -3.42 11.80
CA PRO A 43 -5.28 -4.56 12.60
C PRO A 43 -6.75 -4.93 12.40
N ARG A 44 -6.98 -6.20 12.06
CA ARG A 44 -8.33 -6.75 11.90
C ARG A 44 -8.88 -7.22 13.25
N PRO A 45 -10.21 -7.10 13.48
CA PRO A 45 -10.86 -7.70 14.64
C PRO A 45 -10.64 -9.22 14.72
N ASP A 46 -10.48 -9.75 15.94
CA ASP A 46 -10.17 -11.18 16.17
C ASP A 46 -11.23 -12.14 15.63
N ASP A 47 -12.50 -11.76 15.73
CA ASP A 47 -13.61 -12.54 15.17
C ASP A 47 -13.54 -12.62 13.64
N LEU A 48 -13.17 -11.52 13.00
CA LEU A 48 -12.95 -11.47 11.55
C LEU A 48 -11.76 -12.31 11.12
N ILE A 49 -10.64 -12.24 11.86
CA ILE A 49 -9.45 -13.07 11.61
C ILE A 49 -9.83 -14.56 11.66
N LYS A 50 -10.53 -15.00 12.70
CA LYS A 50 -10.97 -16.40 12.84
C LYS A 50 -11.86 -16.84 11.69
N THR A 51 -12.78 -15.97 11.26
CA THR A 51 -13.70 -16.27 10.15
C THR A 51 -12.96 -16.37 8.81
N MET A 52 -12.00 -15.46 8.56
CA MET A 52 -11.17 -15.49 7.34
C MET A 52 -10.24 -16.71 7.31
N TRP A 53 -9.73 -17.16 8.45
CA TRP A 53 -8.97 -18.41 8.54
C TRP A 53 -9.84 -19.62 8.25
N ALA A 54 -11.03 -19.71 8.87
CA ALA A 54 -12.00 -20.79 8.60
C ALA A 54 -12.33 -20.90 7.11
N LEU A 55 -12.59 -19.75 6.45
CA LEU A 55 -12.81 -19.69 5.00
C LEU A 55 -11.59 -20.20 4.23
N GLY A 56 -10.39 -19.79 4.63
CA GLY A 56 -9.15 -20.21 3.99
C GLY A 56 -8.83 -21.70 4.16
N ASP A 57 -9.34 -22.33 5.20
CA ASP A 57 -9.22 -23.78 5.48
C ASP A 57 -10.38 -24.59 4.87
N GLY A 58 -11.25 -23.94 4.07
CA GLY A 58 -12.39 -24.59 3.41
C GLY A 58 -13.57 -24.93 4.37
N VAL A 59 -13.56 -24.36 5.58
CA VAL A 59 -14.68 -24.48 6.51
C VAL A 59 -15.85 -23.60 6.01
N PRO A 60 -17.07 -24.14 5.89
CA PRO A 60 -18.22 -23.34 5.44
C PRO A 60 -18.47 -22.14 6.34
N VAL A 61 -18.52 -20.96 5.72
CA VAL A 61 -18.85 -19.68 6.37
C VAL A 61 -20.09 -19.13 5.70
N ASP A 62 -21.03 -18.60 6.49
CA ASP A 62 -22.23 -17.91 5.97
C ASP A 62 -21.79 -16.63 5.23
N PRO A 63 -21.98 -16.54 3.89
CA PRO A 63 -21.49 -15.41 3.11
C PRO A 63 -22.14 -14.08 3.51
N ALA A 64 -23.42 -14.09 3.89
CA ALA A 64 -24.15 -12.88 4.27
C ALA A 64 -23.65 -12.32 5.61
N LYS A 65 -23.35 -13.20 6.57
CA LYS A 65 -22.75 -12.79 7.85
C LYS A 65 -21.34 -12.24 7.66
N LEU A 66 -20.54 -12.88 6.81
CA LEU A 66 -19.19 -12.41 6.51
C LEU A 66 -19.22 -11.04 5.82
N GLU A 67 -20.07 -10.86 4.83
CA GLU A 67 -20.25 -9.59 4.12
C GLU A 67 -20.68 -8.46 5.07
N SER A 68 -21.66 -8.74 5.95
CA SER A 68 -22.10 -7.80 6.99
C SER A 68 -20.97 -7.45 7.95
N ARG A 69 -20.13 -8.43 8.32
CA ARG A 69 -19.00 -8.19 9.24
C ARG A 69 -17.89 -7.37 8.57
N PHE A 70 -17.59 -7.62 7.30
CA PHE A 70 -16.67 -6.78 6.52
C PHE A 70 -17.13 -5.32 6.49
N HIS A 71 -18.41 -5.09 6.15
CA HIS A 71 -18.98 -3.75 6.12
C HIS A 71 -18.83 -3.03 7.46
N THR A 72 -19.13 -3.72 8.57
CA THR A 72 -18.97 -3.17 9.93
C THR A 72 -17.50 -2.90 10.25
N ALA A 73 -16.59 -3.81 9.88
CA ALA A 73 -15.16 -3.63 10.13
C ALA A 73 -14.58 -2.42 9.37
N ILE A 74 -15.05 -2.17 8.15
CA ILE A 74 -14.64 -0.99 7.37
C ILE A 74 -15.13 0.29 8.04
N ASP A 75 -16.38 0.35 8.50
CA ASP A 75 -16.91 1.53 9.22
C ASP A 75 -16.12 1.80 10.52
N GLU A 76 -15.85 0.75 11.30
CA GLU A 76 -15.06 0.82 12.54
C GLU A 76 -13.64 1.35 12.28
N ILE A 77 -12.95 0.82 11.26
CA ILE A 77 -11.55 1.17 10.97
C ILE A 77 -11.42 2.57 10.37
N VAL A 78 -12.37 2.99 9.54
CA VAL A 78 -12.44 4.36 9.01
C VAL A 78 -12.57 5.36 10.16
N LYS A 79 -13.50 5.10 11.10
CA LYS A 79 -13.65 5.97 12.26
C LYS A 79 -12.38 6.08 13.09
N LYS A 80 -11.71 4.96 13.38
CA LYS A 80 -10.48 4.96 14.17
C LYS A 80 -9.34 5.77 13.53
N GLN A 81 -9.20 5.73 12.19
CA GLN A 81 -8.22 6.55 11.47
C GLN A 81 -8.54 8.04 11.56
N ILE A 82 -9.82 8.40 11.43
CA ILE A 82 -10.27 9.80 11.56
C ILE A 82 -10.04 10.31 12.99
N ASP A 83 -10.40 9.51 14.00
CA ASP A 83 -10.19 9.84 15.41
C ASP A 83 -8.68 10.01 15.74
N ALA A 84 -7.80 9.30 15.05
CA ALA A 84 -6.35 9.47 15.15
C ALA A 84 -5.80 10.68 14.37
N GLY A 85 -6.63 11.40 13.61
CA GLY A 85 -6.25 12.60 12.86
C GLY A 85 -5.55 12.33 11.53
N VAL A 86 -5.63 11.11 10.98
CA VAL A 86 -5.03 10.78 9.68
C VAL A 86 -5.77 11.50 8.55
N THR A 87 -5.01 12.11 7.64
CA THR A 87 -5.56 12.94 6.56
C THR A 87 -6.10 12.10 5.40
N VAL A 88 -5.35 11.09 4.93
CA VAL A 88 -5.75 10.23 3.80
C VAL A 88 -5.90 8.80 4.31
N ILE A 89 -7.14 8.34 4.37
CA ILE A 89 -7.55 7.10 5.05
C ILE A 89 -7.98 6.01 4.07
N ASN A 90 -8.13 4.76 4.56
CA ASN A 90 -8.58 3.63 3.74
C ASN A 90 -9.48 2.63 4.50
N ASP A 91 -9.80 1.51 3.86
CA ASP A 91 -10.58 0.39 4.38
C ASP A 91 -9.80 -0.55 5.33
N GLY A 92 -8.52 -0.28 5.61
CA GLY A 92 -7.65 -1.11 6.43
C GLY A 92 -7.38 -2.51 5.84
N GLU A 93 -7.73 -2.74 4.59
CA GLU A 93 -7.70 -4.06 3.91
C GLU A 93 -8.56 -5.12 4.61
N MET A 94 -9.68 -4.72 5.22
CA MET A 94 -10.51 -5.61 6.03
C MET A 94 -11.04 -6.81 5.25
N THR A 95 -11.26 -6.68 3.93
CA THR A 95 -11.78 -7.75 3.06
C THR A 95 -10.69 -8.65 2.46
N LYS A 96 -9.41 -8.26 2.55
CA LYS A 96 -8.29 -8.93 1.91
C LYS A 96 -7.55 -9.86 2.87
N PRO A 97 -7.29 -11.15 2.52
CA PRO A 97 -6.49 -12.04 3.36
C PRO A 97 -5.02 -11.63 3.43
N SER A 98 -4.52 -10.97 2.41
CA SER A 98 -3.21 -10.31 2.38
C SER A 98 -3.20 -9.25 1.28
N TYR A 99 -2.22 -8.34 1.31
CA TYR A 99 -2.07 -7.29 0.32
C TYR A 99 -1.81 -7.79 -1.11
N ALA A 100 -1.34 -9.02 -1.30
CA ALA A 100 -0.95 -9.56 -2.60
C ALA A 100 -1.75 -10.81 -3.02
N THR A 101 -2.01 -11.76 -2.11
CA THR A 101 -2.57 -13.05 -2.49
C THR A 101 -4.10 -13.07 -2.66
N TYR A 102 -4.77 -11.98 -2.30
CA TYR A 102 -6.22 -11.84 -2.52
C TYR A 102 -6.63 -11.92 -4.00
N VAL A 103 -5.69 -11.63 -4.91
CA VAL A 103 -5.95 -11.60 -6.36
C VAL A 103 -6.38 -12.96 -6.90
N LYS A 104 -5.99 -14.08 -6.29
CA LYS A 104 -6.41 -15.43 -6.70
C LYS A 104 -7.93 -15.65 -6.58
N ASP A 105 -8.60 -14.87 -5.75
CA ASP A 105 -10.05 -14.93 -5.54
C ASP A 105 -10.79 -13.99 -6.53
N ARG A 106 -10.06 -13.11 -7.24
CA ARG A 106 -10.60 -12.14 -8.21
C ARG A 106 -10.21 -12.45 -9.66
N LEU A 107 -9.12 -13.20 -9.86
CA LEU A 107 -8.59 -13.55 -11.18
C LEU A 107 -8.50 -15.06 -11.35
N SER A 108 -8.76 -15.56 -12.57
CA SER A 108 -8.51 -16.95 -12.96
C SER A 108 -7.01 -17.23 -13.14
N GLY A 109 -6.69 -18.48 -13.39
CA GLY A 109 -5.33 -18.92 -13.72
C GLY A 109 -4.44 -19.25 -12.53
N PHE A 110 -4.80 -18.84 -11.30
CA PHE A 110 -3.99 -18.99 -10.07
C PHE A 110 -4.37 -20.22 -9.21
N ASN A 111 -4.79 -21.32 -9.85
CA ASN A 111 -5.24 -22.53 -9.16
C ASN A 111 -4.14 -23.57 -8.94
N GLY A 112 -2.93 -23.30 -9.41
CA GLY A 112 -1.80 -24.22 -9.26
C GLY A 112 -1.09 -24.06 -7.93
N GLU A 113 -0.22 -25.02 -7.64
CA GLU A 113 0.67 -25.00 -6.49
C GLU A 113 2.12 -25.02 -6.96
N SER A 114 2.98 -24.32 -6.25
CA SER A 114 4.42 -24.35 -6.47
C SER A 114 5.16 -24.56 -5.16
N VAL A 115 6.38 -25.11 -5.27
CA VAL A 115 7.31 -25.03 -4.16
C VAL A 115 7.88 -23.62 -4.17
N ARG A 116 7.68 -22.88 -3.08
CA ARG A 116 8.27 -21.55 -2.93
C ARG A 116 9.80 -21.69 -2.87
N ASN A 117 10.47 -21.21 -3.90
CA ASN A 117 11.92 -21.35 -4.05
C ASN A 117 12.72 -20.13 -3.60
N TYR A 118 12.09 -19.10 -3.04
CA TYR A 118 12.82 -17.96 -2.54
C TYR A 118 12.77 -17.89 -1.01
N HIS A 119 13.89 -17.51 -0.45
CA HIS A 119 14.04 -17.19 0.96
C HIS A 119 14.59 -15.77 1.07
N PHE A 120 14.24 -15.06 2.11
CA PHE A 120 14.92 -13.81 2.43
C PHE A 120 16.38 -14.11 2.78
N GLN A 121 17.32 -13.50 2.08
CA GLN A 121 18.74 -13.84 2.20
C GLN A 121 19.30 -13.52 3.58
N ASP A 122 18.84 -12.47 4.21
CA ASP A 122 19.19 -12.12 5.58
C ASP A 122 18.75 -13.20 6.60
N LEU A 123 17.62 -13.86 6.37
CA LEU A 123 17.17 -14.97 7.22
C LEU A 123 17.96 -16.27 6.96
N VAL A 124 18.60 -16.40 5.80
CA VAL A 124 19.56 -17.48 5.53
C VAL A 124 20.85 -17.24 6.32
N ASP A 125 21.34 -15.99 6.35
CA ASP A 125 22.54 -15.61 7.09
C ASP A 125 22.34 -15.72 8.63
N TYR A 126 21.11 -15.45 9.08
CA TYR A 126 20.76 -15.42 10.50
C TYR A 126 19.63 -16.40 10.85
N PRO A 127 19.91 -17.72 10.89
CA PRO A 127 18.87 -18.75 11.06
C PRO A 127 18.06 -18.65 12.35
N ARG A 128 18.64 -18.11 13.43
CA ARG A 128 17.90 -17.87 14.68
C ARG A 128 16.86 -16.75 14.53
N SER A 129 17.17 -15.72 13.75
CA SER A 129 16.18 -14.69 13.36
C SER A 129 15.06 -15.31 12.52
N ALA A 130 15.39 -16.25 11.63
CA ALA A 130 14.40 -16.97 10.85
C ALA A 130 13.43 -17.78 11.71
N GLU A 131 13.90 -18.41 12.78
CA GLU A 131 13.07 -19.12 13.76
C GLU A 131 12.04 -18.15 14.36
N THR A 132 12.50 -17.01 14.91
CA THR A 132 11.63 -15.98 15.50
C THR A 132 10.61 -15.43 14.52
N VAL A 133 11.01 -15.15 13.26
CA VAL A 133 10.08 -14.67 12.22
C VAL A 133 9.04 -15.72 11.85
N ASN A 134 9.42 -16.99 11.83
CA ASN A 134 8.54 -18.10 11.46
C ASN A 134 7.61 -18.56 12.60
N GLU A 135 7.95 -18.31 13.83
CA GLU A 135 7.15 -18.62 15.03
C GLU A 135 5.98 -17.65 15.23
N ASN A 136 5.88 -16.59 14.44
CA ASN A 136 4.75 -15.66 14.53
C ASN A 136 3.43 -16.41 14.35
N PRO A 137 2.58 -16.52 15.37
CA PRO A 137 1.39 -17.38 15.38
C PRO A 137 0.31 -16.98 14.36
N GLY A 138 0.43 -15.77 13.79
CA GLY A 138 -0.47 -15.32 12.74
C GLY A 138 -0.09 -15.77 11.33
N ARG A 139 1.08 -16.39 11.14
CA ARG A 139 1.56 -16.78 9.81
C ARG A 139 1.14 -18.21 9.48
N GLN A 140 0.11 -18.37 8.65
CA GLN A 140 -0.23 -19.68 8.12
C GLN A 140 0.81 -20.15 7.10
N LYS A 141 1.34 -21.37 7.27
CA LYS A 141 2.11 -22.06 6.24
C LYS A 141 1.13 -22.51 5.14
N ARG A 142 1.16 -21.84 4.00
CA ARG A 142 0.39 -22.23 2.81
C ARG A 142 1.34 -22.65 1.71
N ASN A 143 0.91 -23.60 0.89
CA ASN A 143 1.57 -23.87 -0.39
C ASN A 143 1.58 -22.58 -1.20
N ALA A 144 2.70 -22.29 -1.84
CA ALA A 144 2.78 -21.12 -2.70
C ALA A 144 1.89 -21.35 -3.94
N PRO A 145 0.97 -20.43 -4.28
CA PRO A 145 0.15 -20.59 -5.46
C PRO A 145 0.99 -20.45 -6.73
N ALA A 146 0.46 -20.98 -7.87
CA ALA A 146 1.08 -20.84 -9.17
C ALA A 146 0.06 -20.47 -10.23
N CYS A 147 0.53 -19.76 -11.26
CA CYS A 147 -0.22 -19.48 -12.47
C CYS A 147 -0.11 -20.68 -13.42
N THR A 148 -1.21 -21.41 -13.62
CA THR A 148 -1.29 -22.62 -14.47
C THR A 148 -2.27 -22.47 -15.63
N GLY A 149 -2.85 -21.30 -15.85
CA GLY A 149 -3.81 -21.04 -16.90
C GLY A 149 -3.89 -19.55 -17.27
N PRO A 150 -4.75 -19.19 -18.24
CA PRO A 150 -4.93 -17.81 -18.66
C PRO A 150 -5.53 -16.98 -17.52
N ILE A 151 -5.06 -15.74 -17.41
CA ILE A 151 -5.47 -14.79 -16.38
C ILE A 151 -6.60 -13.93 -16.92
N GLU A 152 -7.77 -14.03 -16.30
CA GLU A 152 -8.97 -13.26 -16.63
C GLU A 152 -9.67 -12.80 -15.34
N VAL A 153 -10.43 -11.71 -15.42
CA VAL A 153 -11.22 -11.21 -14.29
C VAL A 153 -12.44 -12.10 -14.08
N ILE A 154 -12.51 -12.79 -12.95
CA ILE A 154 -13.65 -13.65 -12.56
C ILE A 154 -14.57 -13.00 -11.53
N ASP A 155 -14.05 -12.09 -10.71
CA ASP A 155 -14.86 -11.31 -9.75
C ASP A 155 -14.77 -9.82 -10.05
N LYS A 156 -15.86 -9.30 -10.63
CA LYS A 156 -16.03 -7.86 -10.92
C LYS A 156 -16.73 -7.11 -9.78
N ARG A 157 -17.26 -7.83 -8.78
CA ARG A 157 -18.06 -7.23 -7.72
C ARG A 157 -17.20 -6.74 -6.55
N SER A 158 -16.25 -7.53 -6.10
CA SER A 158 -15.53 -7.27 -4.84
C SER A 158 -14.82 -5.92 -4.83
N ALA A 159 -14.11 -5.56 -5.91
CA ALA A 159 -13.41 -4.27 -5.97
C ALA A 159 -14.39 -3.09 -5.90
N VAL A 160 -15.50 -3.15 -6.62
CA VAL A 160 -16.55 -2.10 -6.63
C VAL A 160 -17.20 -1.99 -5.27
N ARG A 161 -17.61 -3.13 -4.69
CA ARG A 161 -18.25 -3.21 -3.37
C ARG A 161 -17.37 -2.64 -2.27
N ASP A 162 -16.09 -3.02 -2.25
CA ASP A 162 -15.14 -2.54 -1.23
C ASP A 162 -15.03 -1.01 -1.29
N MET A 163 -15.05 -0.42 -2.50
CA MET A 163 -15.04 1.04 -2.68
C MET A 163 -16.37 1.71 -2.28
N GLU A 164 -17.51 1.07 -2.56
CA GLU A 164 -18.82 1.56 -2.11
C GLU A 164 -18.87 1.63 -0.57
N TRP A 165 -18.37 0.61 0.12
CA TRP A 165 -18.34 0.58 1.58
C TRP A 165 -17.36 1.62 2.17
N LEU A 166 -16.15 1.73 1.62
CA LEU A 166 -15.19 2.74 2.06
C LEU A 166 -15.73 4.16 1.86
N SER A 167 -16.29 4.45 0.69
CA SER A 167 -16.86 5.76 0.37
C SER A 167 -18.05 6.10 1.28
N ALA A 168 -18.91 5.13 1.55
CA ALA A 168 -20.06 5.31 2.44
C ALA A 168 -19.61 5.56 3.89
N ALA A 169 -18.64 4.80 4.39
CA ALA A 169 -18.07 4.98 5.72
C ALA A 169 -17.38 6.34 5.87
N ALA A 170 -16.54 6.73 4.92
CA ALA A 170 -15.86 8.03 4.93
C ALA A 170 -16.88 9.18 4.95
N LYS A 171 -17.89 9.15 4.06
CA LYS A 171 -18.97 10.14 4.01
C LYS A 171 -19.78 10.21 5.30
N LYS A 172 -20.11 9.06 5.90
CA LYS A 172 -20.82 8.97 7.19
C LYS A 172 -20.09 9.70 8.29
N HIS A 173 -18.76 9.63 8.29
CA HIS A 173 -17.89 10.29 9.28
C HIS A 173 -17.36 11.65 8.83
N GLY A 174 -17.90 12.24 7.73
CA GLY A 174 -17.53 13.58 7.26
C GLY A 174 -16.14 13.72 6.68
N HIS A 175 -15.61 12.63 6.10
CA HIS A 175 -14.26 12.58 5.51
C HIS A 175 -14.32 12.33 4.01
N GLU A 176 -13.40 12.94 3.24
CA GLU A 176 -13.43 12.87 1.78
C GLU A 176 -12.19 12.23 1.16
N GLN A 177 -11.03 12.31 1.85
CA GLN A 177 -9.77 11.86 1.28
C GLN A 177 -9.53 10.39 1.56
N ILE A 178 -9.76 9.58 0.56
CA ILE A 178 -9.67 8.14 0.66
C ILE A 178 -8.72 7.54 -0.39
N PHE A 179 -8.09 6.45 -0.02
CA PHE A 179 -7.32 5.59 -0.92
C PHE A 179 -7.65 4.13 -0.68
N THR A 180 -7.26 3.26 -1.60
CA THR A 180 -7.13 1.84 -1.31
C THR A 180 -5.89 1.26 -1.98
N SER A 181 -5.30 0.26 -1.35
CA SER A 181 -4.13 -0.47 -1.86
C SER A 181 -4.55 -1.56 -2.84
N ALA A 182 -3.74 -1.80 -3.85
CA ALA A 182 -3.86 -2.91 -4.77
C ALA A 182 -2.46 -3.46 -5.13
N ALA A 183 -2.36 -4.79 -5.27
CA ALA A 183 -1.11 -5.43 -5.63
C ALA A 183 -0.64 -4.99 -7.03
N SER A 184 0.65 -4.66 -7.21
CA SER A 184 1.22 -4.39 -8.52
C SER A 184 1.34 -5.67 -9.37
N PRO A 185 1.42 -5.56 -10.71
CA PRO A 185 1.68 -6.73 -11.55
C PRO A 185 2.98 -7.46 -11.18
N GLY A 186 4.02 -6.71 -10.84
CA GLY A 186 5.31 -7.26 -10.44
C GLY A 186 5.24 -8.07 -9.15
N VAL A 187 4.56 -7.56 -8.10
CA VAL A 187 4.43 -8.32 -6.84
C VAL A 187 3.58 -9.57 -7.01
N ILE A 188 2.53 -9.52 -7.81
CA ILE A 188 1.72 -10.71 -8.13
C ILE A 188 2.62 -11.77 -8.78
N SER A 189 3.47 -11.39 -9.71
CA SER A 189 4.38 -12.32 -10.40
C SER A 189 5.41 -12.97 -9.47
N ILE A 190 5.77 -12.32 -8.36
CA ILE A 190 6.63 -12.91 -7.31
C ILE A 190 5.86 -13.94 -6.47
N PHE A 191 4.63 -13.62 -6.08
CA PHE A 191 3.85 -14.50 -5.20
C PHE A 191 3.24 -15.70 -5.91
N PHE A 192 3.01 -15.61 -7.22
CA PHE A 192 2.42 -16.67 -8.05
C PHE A 192 3.43 -17.09 -9.12
N ALA A 193 4.01 -18.29 -8.96
CA ALA A 193 5.01 -18.81 -9.91
C ALA A 193 4.39 -18.99 -11.30
N ASN A 194 5.06 -18.50 -12.34
CA ASN A 194 4.60 -18.69 -13.72
C ASN A 194 4.84 -20.14 -14.17
N GLN A 195 3.78 -20.86 -14.50
CA GLN A 195 3.81 -22.22 -15.08
C GLN A 195 2.99 -22.30 -16.38
N HIS A 196 2.50 -21.17 -16.90
CA HIS A 196 1.63 -21.12 -18.08
C HIS A 196 2.21 -20.30 -19.23
N TYR A 197 2.65 -19.09 -18.97
CA TYR A 197 3.15 -18.17 -20.00
C TYR A 197 4.58 -18.50 -20.40
N LYS A 198 4.94 -18.29 -21.66
CA LYS A 198 6.26 -18.67 -22.20
C LYS A 198 7.40 -17.81 -21.66
N THR A 199 7.11 -16.53 -21.42
CA THR A 199 8.09 -15.55 -20.94
C THR A 199 7.58 -14.81 -19.71
N GLN A 200 8.50 -14.24 -18.93
CA GLN A 200 8.14 -13.39 -17.80
C GLN A 200 7.43 -12.11 -18.27
N GLU A 201 7.80 -11.59 -19.44
CA GLU A 201 7.15 -10.43 -20.04
C GLU A 201 5.68 -10.71 -20.36
N GLU A 202 5.39 -11.79 -21.11
CA GLU A 202 4.00 -12.21 -21.39
C GLU A 202 3.19 -12.34 -20.08
N TYR A 203 3.79 -12.93 -19.05
CA TYR A 203 3.14 -13.16 -17.77
C TYR A 203 2.80 -11.87 -17.03
N VAL A 204 3.78 -10.97 -16.84
CA VAL A 204 3.55 -9.74 -16.08
C VAL A 204 2.59 -8.80 -16.80
N PHE A 205 2.59 -8.78 -18.15
CA PHE A 205 1.63 -7.99 -18.92
C PHE A 205 0.22 -8.60 -18.92
N ALA A 206 0.07 -9.93 -18.86
CA ALA A 206 -1.23 -10.57 -18.67
C ALA A 206 -1.83 -10.21 -17.30
N ILE A 207 -1.02 -10.22 -16.24
CA ILE A 207 -1.43 -9.74 -14.92
C ILE A 207 -1.84 -8.25 -15.01
N ALA A 208 -1.01 -7.42 -15.64
CA ALA A 208 -1.25 -5.98 -15.77
C ALA A 208 -2.60 -5.68 -16.45
N GLU A 209 -2.93 -6.42 -17.52
CA GLU A 209 -4.19 -6.23 -18.24
C GLU A 209 -5.41 -6.66 -17.39
N ALA A 210 -5.30 -7.76 -16.64
CA ALA A 210 -6.37 -8.21 -15.76
C ALA A 210 -6.57 -7.29 -14.56
N MET A 211 -5.48 -6.83 -13.91
CA MET A 211 -5.55 -5.92 -12.76
C MET A 211 -6.06 -4.52 -13.12
N ARG A 212 -6.00 -4.12 -14.37
CA ARG A 212 -6.55 -2.84 -14.83
C ARG A 212 -8.00 -2.65 -14.40
N PHE A 213 -8.82 -3.69 -14.43
CA PHE A 213 -10.21 -3.62 -13.98
C PHE A 213 -10.33 -3.14 -12.53
N GLU A 214 -9.53 -3.70 -11.62
CA GLU A 214 -9.55 -3.32 -10.21
C GLU A 214 -9.05 -1.88 -10.02
N TYR A 215 -7.95 -1.51 -10.68
CA TYR A 215 -7.40 -0.16 -10.57
C TYR A 215 -8.38 0.91 -11.11
N GLU A 216 -9.03 0.63 -12.25
CA GLU A 216 -10.05 1.52 -12.80
C GLU A 216 -11.30 1.59 -11.91
N ALA A 217 -11.72 0.48 -11.28
CA ALA A 217 -12.84 0.47 -10.34
C ALA A 217 -12.56 1.36 -9.11
N ILE A 218 -11.34 1.30 -8.57
CA ILE A 218 -10.91 2.17 -7.46
C ILE A 218 -10.92 3.64 -7.92
N ALA A 219 -10.27 3.96 -9.04
CA ALA A 219 -10.19 5.33 -9.52
C ALA A 219 -11.57 5.92 -9.86
N ASN A 220 -12.47 5.13 -10.43
CA ASN A 220 -13.83 5.53 -10.77
C ASN A 220 -14.69 5.86 -9.54
N SER A 221 -14.35 5.35 -8.35
CA SER A 221 -15.00 5.72 -7.09
C SER A 221 -14.58 7.12 -6.59
N GLY A 222 -13.57 7.73 -7.19
CA GLY A 222 -12.95 8.97 -6.73
C GLY A 222 -11.78 8.79 -5.76
N ALA A 223 -11.48 7.57 -5.34
CA ALA A 223 -10.36 7.28 -4.44
C ALA A 223 -9.01 7.31 -5.17
N VAL A 224 -7.95 7.47 -4.39
CA VAL A 224 -6.58 7.28 -4.87
C VAL A 224 -6.25 5.79 -4.90
N VAL A 225 -5.72 5.31 -6.02
CA VAL A 225 -5.19 3.95 -6.19
C VAL A 225 -3.77 3.93 -5.66
N GLN A 226 -3.51 3.14 -4.61
CA GLN A 226 -2.14 2.83 -4.19
C GLN A 226 -1.72 1.51 -4.79
N LEU A 227 -0.59 1.50 -5.49
CA LEU A 227 0.01 0.32 -6.09
C LEU A 227 1.14 -0.17 -5.19
N ASP A 228 0.99 -1.36 -4.60
CA ASP A 228 2.00 -1.93 -3.73
C ASP A 228 3.05 -2.67 -4.56
N CYS A 229 4.29 -2.15 -4.54
CA CYS A 229 5.38 -2.55 -5.42
C CYS A 229 6.61 -3.06 -4.65
N PRO A 230 6.51 -4.03 -3.74
CA PRO A 230 7.69 -4.59 -3.07
C PRO A 230 8.60 -5.38 -4.02
N ASP A 231 8.11 -5.75 -5.18
CA ASP A 231 8.90 -6.37 -6.25
C ASP A 231 10.08 -5.51 -6.70
N LEU A 232 9.95 -4.19 -6.59
CA LEU A 232 10.97 -3.24 -7.03
C LEU A 232 12.15 -3.12 -6.03
N ALA A 233 11.98 -3.54 -4.78
CA ALA A 233 13.02 -3.50 -3.75
C ALA A 233 13.17 -4.84 -3.03
N MET A 234 12.16 -5.34 -2.29
CA MET A 234 12.16 -6.64 -1.61
C MET A 234 12.53 -7.79 -2.55
N GLY A 235 12.14 -7.68 -3.82
CA GLY A 235 12.46 -8.68 -4.83
C GLY A 235 13.95 -9.00 -4.91
N ARG A 236 14.84 -8.02 -4.63
CA ARG A 236 16.30 -8.16 -4.74
C ARG A 236 16.89 -9.19 -3.79
N HIS A 237 16.43 -9.26 -2.56
CA HIS A 237 16.93 -10.20 -1.57
C HIS A 237 15.98 -11.39 -1.32
N SER A 238 14.98 -11.56 -2.18
CA SER A 238 14.02 -12.66 -2.11
C SER A 238 13.91 -13.42 -3.45
N ALA A 239 12.90 -13.19 -4.25
CA ALA A 239 12.65 -13.91 -5.50
C ALA A 239 13.76 -13.73 -6.56
N TYR A 240 14.46 -12.61 -6.56
CA TYR A 240 15.51 -12.26 -7.51
C TYR A 240 16.91 -12.26 -6.90
N ALA A 241 17.11 -12.93 -5.77
CA ALA A 241 18.38 -12.96 -5.06
C ALA A 241 19.55 -13.52 -5.87
N SER A 242 19.27 -14.44 -6.80
CA SER A 242 20.26 -15.04 -7.68
C SER A 242 20.70 -14.16 -8.86
N LEU A 243 19.95 -13.10 -9.16
CA LEU A 243 20.28 -12.22 -10.28
C LEU A 243 21.44 -11.28 -9.92
N SER A 244 22.23 -10.88 -10.91
CA SER A 244 23.11 -9.72 -10.78
C SER A 244 22.29 -8.44 -10.57
N LEU A 245 22.93 -7.36 -10.09
CA LEU A 245 22.24 -6.08 -9.94
C LEU A 245 21.71 -5.57 -11.30
N GLU A 246 22.44 -5.77 -12.38
CA GLU A 246 22.02 -5.35 -13.72
C GLU A 246 20.79 -6.12 -14.21
N GLU A 247 20.75 -7.43 -14.02
CA GLU A 247 19.59 -8.28 -14.37
C GLU A 247 18.37 -7.94 -13.51
N PHE A 248 18.57 -7.71 -12.21
CA PHE A 248 17.53 -7.24 -11.33
C PHE A 248 16.95 -5.90 -11.80
N ARG A 249 17.81 -4.93 -12.14
CA ARG A 249 17.37 -3.63 -12.68
C ARG A 249 16.58 -3.77 -13.98
N LYS A 250 16.95 -4.69 -14.87
CA LYS A 250 16.18 -5.01 -16.10
C LYS A 250 14.80 -5.58 -15.74
N THR A 251 14.74 -6.48 -14.76
CA THR A 251 13.49 -7.07 -14.30
C THR A 251 12.54 -6.03 -13.72
N ILE A 252 13.03 -5.17 -12.83
CA ILE A 252 12.17 -4.13 -12.24
C ILE A 252 11.78 -3.03 -13.24
N ALA A 253 12.59 -2.78 -14.26
CA ALA A 253 12.21 -1.88 -15.34
C ALA A 253 11.01 -2.44 -16.13
N LEU A 254 11.01 -3.73 -16.46
CA LEU A 254 9.89 -4.42 -17.08
C LEU A 254 8.62 -4.36 -16.17
N ASN A 255 8.78 -4.54 -14.86
CA ASN A 255 7.67 -4.45 -13.91
C ASN A 255 7.07 -3.03 -13.88
N VAL A 256 7.91 -1.98 -13.97
CA VAL A 256 7.44 -0.59 -14.06
C VAL A 256 6.71 -0.34 -15.39
N GLU A 257 7.17 -0.89 -16.50
CA GLU A 257 6.47 -0.79 -17.79
C GLU A 257 5.09 -1.46 -17.73
N ALA A 258 4.99 -2.65 -17.16
CA ALA A 258 3.72 -3.35 -16.97
C ALA A 258 2.78 -2.59 -16.02
N LEU A 259 3.32 -1.99 -14.95
CA LEU A 259 2.56 -1.12 -14.04
C LEU A 259 1.98 0.09 -14.80
N ASN A 260 2.81 0.80 -15.55
CA ASN A 260 2.39 1.95 -16.35
C ASN A 260 1.33 1.59 -17.39
N HIS A 261 1.46 0.40 -18.01
CA HIS A 261 0.45 -0.14 -18.91
C HIS A 261 -0.89 -0.39 -18.19
N ALA A 262 -0.86 -0.97 -16.99
CA ALA A 262 -2.06 -1.28 -16.21
C ALA A 262 -2.84 -0.02 -15.80
N VAL A 263 -2.14 1.08 -15.51
CA VAL A 263 -2.76 2.34 -15.05
C VAL A 263 -2.87 3.41 -16.14
N ARG A 264 -2.70 3.06 -17.41
CA ARG A 264 -2.64 4.02 -18.52
C ARG A 264 -3.84 4.94 -18.64
N ASN A 265 -5.03 4.47 -18.27
CA ASN A 265 -6.29 5.20 -18.35
C ASN A 265 -6.63 6.01 -17.08
N ILE A 266 -5.86 5.87 -16.01
CA ILE A 266 -6.13 6.54 -14.74
C ILE A 266 -5.38 7.87 -14.69
N PRO A 267 -6.04 8.97 -14.29
CA PRO A 267 -5.39 10.26 -14.09
C PRO A 267 -4.26 10.15 -13.06
N GLU A 268 -3.12 10.78 -13.31
CA GLU A 268 -1.95 10.69 -12.43
C GLU A 268 -2.24 11.11 -10.99
N GLN A 269 -3.05 12.15 -10.78
CA GLN A 269 -3.43 12.64 -9.45
C GLN A 269 -4.23 11.63 -8.62
N GLN A 270 -4.75 10.57 -9.23
CA GLN A 270 -5.42 9.46 -8.53
C GLN A 270 -4.49 8.26 -8.33
N LEU A 271 -3.19 8.41 -8.57
CA LEU A 271 -2.21 7.33 -8.44
C LEU A 271 -1.18 7.66 -7.36
N ARG A 272 -0.85 6.65 -6.57
CA ARG A 272 0.35 6.60 -5.72
C ARG A 272 0.91 5.20 -5.70
N MET A 273 2.16 5.04 -5.33
CA MET A 273 2.79 3.72 -5.22
C MET A 273 3.54 3.59 -3.89
N HIS A 274 3.63 2.37 -3.39
CA HIS A 274 4.41 2.03 -2.22
C HIS A 274 5.58 1.14 -2.61
N LEU A 275 6.80 1.61 -2.35
CA LEU A 275 8.05 0.88 -2.48
C LEU A 275 8.40 0.28 -1.12
N CYS A 276 8.69 -1.02 -1.09
CA CYS A 276 8.88 -1.76 0.15
C CYS A 276 10.05 -2.74 0.05
N TRP A 277 10.85 -2.82 1.11
CA TRP A 277 11.95 -3.79 1.24
C TRP A 277 11.57 -5.06 1.99
N GLY A 278 10.34 -5.13 2.48
CA GLY A 278 9.82 -6.30 3.18
C GLY A 278 9.40 -6.00 4.61
N ASN A 279 8.17 -6.34 4.96
CA ASN A 279 7.59 -6.04 6.26
C ASN A 279 7.69 -7.25 7.20
N TYR A 280 8.87 -7.49 7.74
CA TYR A 280 9.14 -8.55 8.71
C TYR A 280 10.26 -8.11 9.67
N PRO A 281 10.29 -8.58 10.91
CA PRO A 281 11.30 -8.20 11.90
C PRO A 281 12.61 -8.96 11.67
N GLY A 282 13.24 -8.75 10.52
CA GLY A 282 14.49 -9.36 10.11
C GLY A 282 15.68 -8.40 10.15
N PRO A 283 16.89 -8.91 9.87
CA PRO A 283 18.13 -8.11 9.84
C PRO A 283 18.19 -7.06 8.73
N HIS A 284 17.54 -7.31 7.59
CA HIS A 284 17.50 -6.42 6.43
C HIS A 284 18.87 -6.01 5.84
N ASN A 285 19.92 -6.80 6.10
CA ASN A 285 21.29 -6.49 5.67
C ASN A 285 21.54 -6.72 4.16
N HIS A 286 20.60 -7.35 3.45
CA HIS A 286 20.62 -7.56 2.00
C HIS A 286 19.69 -6.63 1.22
N ASP A 287 19.09 -5.65 1.86
CA ASP A 287 18.23 -4.67 1.19
C ASP A 287 19.02 -3.90 0.13
N VAL A 288 18.45 -3.80 -1.06
CA VAL A 288 19.06 -3.01 -2.13
C VAL A 288 19.05 -1.52 -1.76
N PRO A 289 20.19 -0.82 -1.86
CA PRO A 289 20.23 0.62 -1.61
C PRO A 289 19.29 1.38 -2.56
N VAL A 290 18.62 2.42 -2.06
CA VAL A 290 17.68 3.23 -2.88
C VAL A 290 18.36 3.81 -4.13
N LYS A 291 19.63 4.20 -4.03
CA LYS A 291 20.43 4.74 -5.16
C LYS A 291 20.51 3.80 -6.37
N ASP A 292 20.40 2.48 -6.13
CA ASP A 292 20.57 1.48 -7.17
C ASP A 292 19.28 1.18 -7.94
N ILE A 293 18.12 1.70 -7.48
CA ILE A 293 16.80 1.42 -8.06
C ILE A 293 15.97 2.67 -8.35
N ILE A 294 16.26 3.80 -7.71
CA ILE A 294 15.34 4.95 -7.69
C ILE A 294 15.14 5.59 -9.07
N ASP A 295 16.13 5.56 -9.93
CA ASP A 295 16.04 6.06 -11.31
C ASP A 295 15.01 5.28 -12.15
N ILE A 296 14.80 3.99 -11.83
CA ILE A 296 13.77 3.14 -12.45
C ILE A 296 12.41 3.43 -11.80
N VAL A 297 12.36 3.52 -10.48
CA VAL A 297 11.14 3.84 -9.73
C VAL A 297 10.54 5.18 -10.18
N TRP A 298 11.39 6.19 -10.45
CA TRP A 298 10.92 7.49 -10.96
C TRP A 298 10.26 7.44 -12.35
N LYS A 299 10.42 6.35 -13.12
CA LYS A 299 9.75 6.13 -14.41
C LYS A 299 8.32 5.60 -14.25
N ALA A 300 7.93 5.16 -13.06
CA ALA A 300 6.55 4.77 -12.79
C ALA A 300 5.61 5.98 -12.91
N LYS A 301 4.43 5.77 -13.50
CA LYS A 301 3.41 6.82 -13.71
C LYS A 301 2.91 7.46 -12.41
N PRO A 302 2.69 6.74 -11.29
CA PRO A 302 2.24 7.35 -10.04
C PRO A 302 3.14 8.51 -9.61
N PRO A 303 2.59 9.72 -9.38
CA PRO A 303 3.39 10.88 -8.98
C PRO A 303 3.82 10.81 -7.51
N THR A 304 3.04 10.17 -6.65
CA THR A 304 3.37 10.04 -5.22
C THR A 304 4.00 8.68 -4.94
N VAL A 305 5.18 8.70 -4.31
CA VAL A 305 5.93 7.49 -3.93
C VAL A 305 6.07 7.42 -2.42
N LEU A 306 5.47 6.38 -1.83
CA LEU A 306 5.64 6.01 -0.43
C LEU A 306 6.83 5.05 -0.32
N PHE A 307 7.68 5.23 0.68
CA PHE A 307 8.83 4.36 0.92
C PHE A 307 9.31 4.42 2.37
N GLU A 308 10.08 3.44 2.77
CA GLU A 308 10.60 3.31 4.13
C GLU A 308 11.61 4.43 4.44
N GLY A 309 11.53 4.98 5.65
CA GLY A 309 12.39 6.07 6.09
C GLY A 309 12.44 6.23 7.62
N ALA A 310 11.69 5.42 8.38
CA ALA A 310 11.66 5.47 9.83
C ALA A 310 12.53 4.38 10.49
N ASN A 311 12.63 3.21 9.88
CA ASN A 311 13.41 2.11 10.43
C ASN A 311 14.92 2.38 10.29
N PRO A 312 15.76 1.80 11.18
CA PRO A 312 17.19 2.10 11.23
C PRO A 312 17.94 1.69 9.97
N ARG A 313 17.38 0.83 9.10
CA ARG A 313 18.01 0.41 7.86
C ARG A 313 17.92 1.47 6.77
N HIS A 314 16.79 2.19 6.70
CA HIS A 314 16.49 3.16 5.64
C HIS A 314 16.46 4.63 6.10
N ALA A 315 16.52 4.89 7.41
CA ALA A 315 16.44 6.24 7.98
C ALA A 315 17.51 7.22 7.47
N HIS A 316 18.60 6.74 6.91
CA HIS A 316 19.68 7.57 6.33
C HIS A 316 19.43 7.96 4.86
N GLU A 317 18.51 7.30 4.15
CA GLU A 317 18.38 7.43 2.69
C GLU A 317 17.80 8.79 2.23
N TRP A 318 17.23 9.59 3.13
CA TRP A 318 16.90 10.98 2.83
C TRP A 318 18.11 11.78 2.31
N HIS A 319 19.29 11.49 2.85
CA HIS A 319 20.53 12.13 2.42
C HIS A 319 20.91 11.73 1.00
N VAL A 320 20.75 10.45 0.68
CA VAL A 320 21.00 9.91 -0.66
C VAL A 320 20.03 10.54 -1.68
N LEU A 321 18.73 10.63 -1.36
CA LEU A 321 17.75 11.26 -2.25
C LEU A 321 17.96 12.77 -2.39
N LYS A 322 18.50 13.44 -1.37
CA LYS A 322 18.89 14.85 -1.46
C LYS A 322 20.01 15.06 -2.47
N GLU A 323 20.99 14.16 -2.51
CA GLU A 323 22.12 14.21 -3.46
C GLU A 323 21.70 13.87 -4.89
N LEU A 324 20.86 12.82 -5.07
CA LEU A 324 20.40 12.37 -6.38
C LEU A 324 19.35 13.30 -7.00
N GLY A 325 18.59 13.99 -6.16
CA GLY A 325 17.45 14.82 -6.55
C GLY A 325 16.17 14.00 -6.78
N VAL A 326 15.04 14.64 -6.52
CA VAL A 326 13.70 14.10 -6.79
C VAL A 326 13.08 14.83 -7.98
N PRO A 327 12.57 14.14 -9.00
CA PRO A 327 11.93 14.78 -10.16
C PRO A 327 10.83 15.76 -9.72
N LYS A 328 10.73 16.92 -10.37
CA LYS A 328 9.80 18.01 -9.96
C LYS A 328 8.33 17.61 -9.95
N HIS A 329 7.95 16.63 -10.78
CA HIS A 329 6.57 16.11 -10.85
C HIS A 329 6.28 15.03 -9.80
N LYS A 330 7.27 14.63 -9.00
CA LYS A 330 7.10 13.62 -7.96
C LYS A 330 6.86 14.26 -6.59
N THR A 331 5.94 13.68 -5.86
CA THR A 331 5.69 13.89 -4.43
C THR A 331 6.26 12.71 -3.66
N ILE A 332 6.93 12.95 -2.57
CA ILE A 332 7.44 11.88 -1.70
C ILE A 332 6.60 11.76 -0.44
N CYS A 333 6.39 10.53 -0.02
CA CYS A 333 5.72 10.18 1.22
C CYS A 333 6.60 9.19 2.01
N PRO A 334 7.67 9.70 2.65
CA PRO A 334 8.52 8.84 3.46
C PRO A 334 7.77 8.29 4.67
N GLY A 335 8.06 7.06 5.05
CA GLY A 335 7.71 6.56 6.36
C GLY A 335 8.44 7.36 7.44
N VAL A 336 7.70 7.84 8.41
CA VAL A 336 8.21 8.52 9.61
C VAL A 336 7.75 7.82 10.89
N ILE A 337 7.02 6.73 10.73
CA ILE A 337 6.58 5.77 11.76
C ILE A 337 7.02 4.38 11.32
N GLU A 338 7.61 3.63 12.25
CA GLU A 338 8.06 2.25 12.04
C GLU A 338 6.96 1.27 12.49
N PRO A 339 6.52 0.29 11.64
CA PRO A 339 5.38 -0.56 11.94
C PRO A 339 5.71 -1.89 12.64
N GLN A 340 6.97 -2.18 12.98
CA GLN A 340 7.39 -3.47 13.52
C GLN A 340 7.58 -3.50 15.03
N SER A 341 7.58 -2.33 15.69
CA SER A 341 7.80 -2.23 17.16
C SER A 341 6.61 -1.57 17.86
N ASN A 342 6.43 -1.93 19.15
CA ASN A 342 5.43 -1.32 20.02
C ASN A 342 5.87 0.05 20.60
N TYR A 343 7.03 0.59 20.22
CA TYR A 343 7.37 1.96 20.58
C TYR A 343 6.48 2.94 19.83
N ILE A 344 5.77 3.81 20.56
CA ILE A 344 5.03 4.92 19.98
C ILE A 344 6.03 6.06 19.77
N GLU A 345 6.27 6.44 18.54
CA GLU A 345 7.15 7.56 18.21
C GLU A 345 6.62 8.85 18.86
N HIS A 346 7.51 9.62 19.47
CA HIS A 346 7.13 10.93 19.99
C HIS A 346 6.82 11.88 18.83
N PRO A 347 5.73 12.69 18.86
CA PRO A 347 5.37 13.60 17.77
C PRO A 347 6.50 14.56 17.36
N GLU A 348 7.36 14.95 18.29
CA GLU A 348 8.54 15.76 17.97
C GLU A 348 9.56 14.98 17.11
N LEU A 349 9.75 13.68 17.33
CA LEU A 349 10.61 12.85 16.46
C LEU A 349 10.04 12.77 15.04
N VAL A 350 8.72 12.60 14.91
CA VAL A 350 8.03 12.65 13.61
C VAL A 350 8.28 13.98 12.91
N ALA A 351 8.11 15.09 13.63
CA ALA A 351 8.38 16.42 13.09
C ALA A 351 9.86 16.59 12.66
N GLN A 352 10.81 16.11 13.45
CA GLN A 352 12.24 16.15 13.10
C GLN A 352 12.54 15.37 11.83
N ARG A 353 11.98 14.17 11.66
CA ARG A 353 12.11 13.38 10.44
C ARG A 353 11.54 14.12 9.23
N LEU A 354 10.35 14.73 9.35
CA LEU A 354 9.76 15.54 8.28
C LEU A 354 10.61 16.78 7.93
N MET A 355 11.23 17.42 8.92
CA MET A 355 12.16 18.52 8.66
C MET A 355 13.43 18.09 7.91
N GLN A 356 13.88 16.83 8.09
CA GLN A 356 14.96 16.26 7.27
C GLN A 356 14.49 16.06 5.82
N TRP A 357 13.30 15.47 5.60
CA TRP A 357 12.74 15.27 4.27
C TRP A 357 12.39 16.57 3.54
N ALA A 358 12.05 17.63 4.26
CA ALA A 358 11.86 18.97 3.70
C ALA A 358 13.16 19.61 3.17
N GLN A 359 14.34 18.99 3.38
CA GLN A 359 15.57 19.36 2.71
C GLN A 359 15.76 18.66 1.35
N VAL A 360 14.92 17.67 1.05
CA VAL A 360 14.95 16.86 -0.19
C VAL A 360 14.01 17.43 -1.22
N VAL A 361 12.81 17.83 -0.80
CA VAL A 361 11.78 18.44 -1.65
C VAL A 361 11.14 19.63 -0.96
N GLU A 362 10.48 20.49 -1.73
CA GLU A 362 9.65 21.57 -1.19
C GLU A 362 8.52 20.99 -0.33
N PRO A 363 8.12 21.64 0.77
CA PRO A 363 7.07 21.15 1.69
C PRO A 363 5.75 20.77 1.02
N GLU A 364 5.41 21.42 -0.10
CA GLU A 364 4.20 21.16 -0.89
C GLU A 364 4.25 19.80 -1.63
N ARG A 365 5.44 19.22 -1.78
CA ARG A 365 5.66 17.89 -2.38
C ARG A 365 6.01 16.83 -1.34
N LEU A 366 5.72 17.09 -0.07
CA LEU A 366 5.98 16.20 1.04
C LEU A 366 4.67 15.74 1.68
N MET A 367 4.51 14.44 1.83
CA MET A 367 3.52 13.79 2.68
C MET A 367 4.23 13.01 3.79
N ALA A 368 3.51 12.58 4.78
CA ALA A 368 4.03 11.75 5.87
C ALA A 368 3.30 10.40 5.88
N GLY A 369 4.07 9.31 5.91
CA GLY A 369 3.57 7.94 5.90
C GLY A 369 4.10 7.08 7.04
N VAL A 370 3.79 5.80 6.95
CA VAL A 370 4.35 4.71 7.75
C VAL A 370 5.20 3.85 6.82
N ASP A 371 6.31 3.31 7.31
CA ASP A 371 7.25 2.52 6.48
C ASP A 371 6.55 1.41 5.71
N CYS A 372 5.63 0.69 6.35
CA CYS A 372 4.82 -0.35 5.72
C CYS A 372 3.47 -0.52 6.44
N GLY A 373 2.67 -1.52 6.04
CA GLY A 373 1.39 -1.82 6.68
C GLY A 373 1.56 -2.44 8.08
N PHE A 374 0.58 -2.21 8.97
CA PHE A 374 0.61 -2.77 10.33
C PHE A 374 0.10 -4.22 10.42
N SER A 375 -0.59 -4.73 9.38
CA SER A 375 -1.19 -6.07 9.40
C SER A 375 -1.31 -6.66 7.99
N VAL A 376 -0.17 -6.86 7.33
CA VAL A 376 -0.05 -7.23 5.90
C VAL A 376 -0.66 -8.59 5.53
N HIS A 377 -0.80 -9.49 6.50
CA HIS A 377 -1.50 -10.78 6.36
C HIS A 377 -2.46 -10.98 7.53
N VAL A 378 -3.59 -11.64 7.25
CA VAL A 378 -4.58 -11.98 8.29
C VAL A 378 -3.93 -12.78 9.43
N GLY A 379 -4.06 -12.26 10.64
CA GLY A 379 -3.57 -12.90 11.88
C GLY A 379 -2.12 -12.63 12.23
N ILE A 380 -1.35 -11.88 11.43
CA ILE A 380 -0.06 -11.35 11.86
C ILE A 380 -0.31 -10.24 12.89
N LYS A 381 0.25 -10.41 14.07
CA LYS A 381 0.17 -9.48 15.20
C LYS A 381 1.58 -9.12 15.68
N ASN A 382 2.28 -8.30 14.93
CA ASN A 382 3.59 -7.81 15.36
C ASN A 382 3.46 -6.68 16.39
N ILE A 383 2.35 -5.95 16.34
CA ILE A 383 2.05 -4.77 17.17
C ILE A 383 0.68 -4.93 17.81
N ASP A 384 0.55 -4.43 19.04
CA ASP A 384 -0.72 -4.30 19.72
C ASP A 384 -1.65 -3.37 18.91
N PRO A 385 -2.92 -3.76 18.62
CA PRO A 385 -3.85 -2.96 17.85
C PRO A 385 -4.08 -1.53 18.35
N ASP A 386 -4.08 -1.32 19.67
CA ASP A 386 -4.29 0.01 20.26
C ASP A 386 -3.04 0.89 20.12
N VAL A 387 -1.85 0.28 20.13
CA VAL A 387 -0.58 0.97 19.85
C VAL A 387 -0.55 1.50 18.42
N VAL A 388 -1.13 0.78 17.45
CA VAL A 388 -1.21 1.25 16.05
C VAL A 388 -1.90 2.61 15.94
N PHE A 389 -3.07 2.77 16.58
CA PHE A 389 -3.79 4.04 16.52
C PHE A 389 -3.10 5.16 17.31
N SER A 390 -2.39 4.81 18.39
CA SER A 390 -1.53 5.76 19.10
C SER A 390 -0.35 6.24 18.24
N LYS A 391 0.24 5.35 17.44
CA LYS A 391 1.28 5.71 16.45
C LYS A 391 0.71 6.62 15.34
N LEU A 392 -0.49 6.34 14.84
CA LEU A 392 -1.16 7.18 13.85
C LEU A 392 -1.52 8.57 14.42
N ALA A 393 -1.94 8.65 15.67
CA ALA A 393 -2.16 9.93 16.34
C ALA A 393 -0.85 10.73 16.49
N SER A 394 0.24 10.05 16.84
CA SER A 394 1.56 10.67 16.90
C SER A 394 2.04 11.15 15.51
N LEU A 395 1.73 10.40 14.44
CA LEU A 395 1.99 10.81 13.07
C LEU A 395 1.26 12.12 12.73
N ALA A 396 -0.04 12.19 13.01
CA ALA A 396 -0.87 13.37 12.72
C ALA A 396 -0.36 14.60 13.49
N GLU A 397 -0.12 14.47 14.79
CA GLU A 397 0.42 15.57 15.61
C GLU A 397 1.82 16.01 15.12
N GLY A 398 2.68 15.06 14.72
CA GLY A 398 4.00 15.38 14.18
C GLY A 398 3.92 16.14 12.86
N CYS A 399 2.94 15.83 12.01
CA CYS A 399 2.66 16.55 10.76
C CYS A 399 2.21 18.00 11.02
N GLU A 400 1.37 18.23 12.02
CA GLU A 400 0.97 19.58 12.45
C GLU A 400 2.17 20.40 12.94
N ARG A 401 3.01 19.81 13.80
CA ARG A 401 4.23 20.46 14.31
C ARG A 401 5.22 20.80 13.20
N ALA A 402 5.43 19.90 12.25
CA ALA A 402 6.31 20.15 11.10
C ALA A 402 5.71 21.22 10.17
N GLY A 403 4.43 21.15 9.87
CA GLY A 403 3.71 22.13 9.05
C GLY A 403 3.81 23.55 9.63
N ALA A 404 3.60 23.70 10.94
CA ALA A 404 3.75 24.99 11.63
C ALA A 404 5.18 25.58 11.52
N ARG A 405 6.20 24.77 11.27
CA ARG A 405 7.59 25.22 11.08
C ARG A 405 7.91 25.51 9.62
N LEU A 406 7.35 24.74 8.69
CA LEU A 406 7.71 24.78 7.27
C LEU A 406 6.90 25.80 6.47
N PHE A 407 5.66 26.08 6.86
CA PHE A 407 4.76 26.99 6.15
C PHE A 407 4.60 28.36 6.85
N ARG A 408 5.65 28.80 7.52
CA ARG A 408 5.69 30.13 8.17
C ARG A 408 5.78 31.27 7.17
#